data_cefe0afdbfb645a18317150d40fb94a1
#
_entry.id   cefe0afdbfb645a18317150d40fb94a1
#
_cell.length_a   1.000
_cell.length_b   1.000
_cell.length_c   1.000
_cell.angle_alpha   90.00
_cell.angle_beta   90.00
_cell.angle_gamma   90.00
#
_symmetry.space_group_name_H-M   'P 1'
#
loop_
_entity.id
_entity.type
_entity.pdbx_description
1 polymer ?
#
loop_
_entity_poly.entity_id
_entity_poly.type
_entity_poly.pdbx_seq_one_letter_code
_entity_poly.pdbx_strand_id
1 'polypeptide(L)'
;MIVYLDSSAVVRSYLADEAGSASPSDLIRDPDITTVTGSWTRIEATSAFVRAERTGRFVFAELEAAFLRDTDPAGGNLLVVDVSQAEVELIALRVVREHGLRAMDAWQLACAHLTFEALAEPHEQAAFVTRDAEQARIAREWGYLLI
;
A
#
# COMPACT_ATOMS: atom_id res chain seq x y z
N MET A 1 6.63 2.69 -14.23
CA MET A 1 6.89 3.04 -12.82
C MET A 1 6.18 2.04 -11.92
N ILE A 2 6.87 1.53 -10.88
CA ILE A 2 6.24 0.69 -9.86
C ILE A 2 5.91 1.52 -8.61
N VAL A 3 4.70 1.38 -8.07
CA VAL A 3 4.19 2.16 -6.94
C VAL A 3 3.66 1.23 -5.85
N TYR A 4 4.26 1.26 -4.69
CA TYR A 4 3.73 0.55 -3.52
C TYR A 4 2.77 1.44 -2.74
N LEU A 5 1.55 0.96 -2.56
CA LEU A 5 0.55 1.59 -1.73
C LEU A 5 0.55 0.90 -0.36
N ASP A 6 0.80 1.64 0.71
CA ASP A 6 0.58 1.12 2.05
C ASP A 6 -0.92 0.92 2.33
N SER A 7 -1.27 0.27 3.41
CA SER A 7 -2.68 0.00 3.74
C SER A 7 -3.50 1.28 3.90
N SER A 8 -2.90 2.37 4.38
CA SER A 8 -3.60 3.64 4.55
C SER A 8 -3.96 4.29 3.21
N ALA A 9 -3.06 4.19 2.23
CA ALA A 9 -3.28 4.67 0.88
C ALA A 9 -4.32 3.81 0.15
N VAL A 10 -4.24 2.47 0.29
CA VAL A 10 -5.23 1.55 -0.28
C VAL A 10 -6.62 1.82 0.29
N VAL A 11 -6.76 1.90 1.61
CA VAL A 11 -8.06 2.20 2.27
C VAL A 11 -8.64 3.51 1.75
N ARG A 12 -7.80 4.54 1.60
CA ARG A 12 -8.25 5.84 1.08
C ARG A 12 -8.77 5.75 -0.36
N SER A 13 -8.24 4.85 -1.18
CA SER A 13 -8.73 4.67 -2.56
C SER A 13 -10.21 4.30 -2.62
N TYR A 14 -10.74 3.67 -1.58
CA TYR A 14 -12.13 3.20 -1.49
C TYR A 14 -13.00 4.05 -0.58
N LEU A 15 -12.43 4.76 0.39
CA LEU A 15 -13.18 5.56 1.38
C LEU A 15 -13.08 7.07 1.12
N ALA A 16 -12.54 7.51 -0.02
CA ALA A 16 -12.36 8.92 -0.30
C ALA A 16 -13.70 9.60 -0.62
N ASP A 17 -14.14 10.46 0.28
CA ASP A 17 -15.24 11.42 0.07
C ASP A 17 -14.72 12.77 -0.43
N GLU A 18 -13.41 12.95 -0.54
CA GLU A 18 -12.78 14.25 -0.76
C GLU A 18 -12.15 14.34 -2.15
N ALA A 19 -12.66 15.30 -2.94
CA ALA A 19 -12.01 15.75 -4.17
C ALA A 19 -10.77 16.59 -3.79
N GLY A 20 -9.59 16.20 -4.24
CA GLY A 20 -8.38 17.02 -4.15
C GLY A 20 -7.10 16.22 -4.17
N SER A 21 -6.20 16.61 -5.08
CA SER A 21 -4.88 16.01 -5.39
C SER A 21 -4.93 14.54 -5.86
N ALA A 22 -3.92 14.11 -6.64
CA ALA A 22 -3.83 12.75 -7.21
C ALA A 22 -4.26 11.70 -6.17
N SER A 23 -5.44 11.14 -6.38
CA SER A 23 -6.00 10.15 -5.47
C SER A 23 -5.24 8.83 -5.66
N PRO A 24 -4.94 8.06 -4.61
CA PRO A 24 -4.40 6.71 -4.80
C PRO A 24 -5.27 5.84 -5.73
N SER A 25 -6.56 6.14 -5.86
CA SER A 25 -7.45 5.50 -6.83
C SER A 25 -7.09 5.81 -8.29
N ASP A 26 -6.51 6.97 -8.57
CA ASP A 26 -6.07 7.33 -9.92
C ASP A 26 -4.81 6.53 -10.29
N LEU A 27 -3.91 6.31 -9.34
CA LEU A 27 -2.72 5.45 -9.52
C LEU A 27 -3.13 4.00 -9.84
N ILE A 28 -4.13 3.45 -9.15
CA ILE A 28 -4.63 2.08 -9.40
C ILE A 28 -5.23 1.96 -10.80
N ARG A 29 -5.78 3.02 -11.37
CA ARG A 29 -6.42 3.02 -12.69
C ARG A 29 -5.50 3.38 -13.84
N ASP A 30 -4.31 3.89 -13.56
CA ASP A 30 -3.35 4.30 -14.57
C ASP A 30 -2.66 3.07 -15.19
N PRO A 31 -2.85 2.77 -16.49
CA PRO A 31 -2.26 1.59 -17.12
C PRO A 31 -0.74 1.65 -17.26
N ASP A 32 -0.13 2.82 -17.10
CA ASP A 32 1.32 3.02 -17.19
C ASP A 32 2.01 2.85 -15.83
N ILE A 33 1.22 2.59 -14.78
CA ILE A 33 1.70 2.41 -13.42
C ILE A 33 1.41 0.98 -12.95
N THR A 34 2.44 0.28 -12.49
CA THR A 34 2.28 -0.99 -11.78
C THR A 34 2.05 -0.71 -10.30
N THR A 35 0.81 -0.81 -9.84
CA THR A 35 0.48 -0.62 -8.43
C THR A 35 0.53 -1.92 -7.67
N VAL A 36 1.19 -1.91 -6.52
CA VAL A 36 1.39 -3.08 -5.66
C VAL A 36 1.09 -2.77 -4.20
N THR A 37 0.71 -3.78 -3.44
CA THR A 37 0.55 -3.71 -1.98
C THR A 37 0.87 -5.06 -1.35
N GLY A 38 1.17 -5.10 -0.06
CA GLY A 38 1.43 -6.35 0.67
C GLY A 38 0.16 -7.10 1.06
N SER A 39 0.26 -8.40 1.30
CA SER A 39 -0.88 -9.28 1.63
C SER A 39 -1.63 -8.87 2.91
N TRP A 40 -0.94 -8.29 3.90
CA TRP A 40 -1.58 -7.78 5.13
C TRP A 40 -2.59 -6.65 4.87
N THR A 41 -2.46 -5.94 3.76
CA THR A 41 -3.41 -4.90 3.35
C THR A 41 -4.82 -5.44 3.21
N ARG A 42 -4.99 -6.72 2.86
CA ARG A 42 -6.32 -7.37 2.80
C ARG A 42 -7.02 -7.31 4.16
N ILE A 43 -6.30 -7.60 5.25
CA ILE A 43 -6.86 -7.59 6.61
C ILE A 43 -7.14 -6.15 7.05
N GLU A 44 -6.21 -5.24 6.81
CA GLU A 44 -6.32 -3.85 7.22
C GLU A 44 -7.44 -3.13 6.46
N ALA A 45 -7.55 -3.33 5.14
CA ALA A 45 -8.62 -2.78 4.32
C ALA A 45 -9.99 -3.32 4.74
N THR A 46 -10.14 -4.65 4.88
CA THR A 46 -11.39 -5.26 5.36
C THR A 46 -11.80 -4.70 6.72
N SER A 47 -10.85 -4.57 7.65
CA SER A 47 -11.11 -3.98 8.97
C SER A 47 -11.58 -2.52 8.88
N ALA A 48 -10.99 -1.73 7.96
CA ALA A 48 -11.40 -0.35 7.73
C ALA A 48 -12.80 -0.26 7.13
N PHE A 49 -13.13 -1.13 6.16
CA PHE A 49 -14.46 -1.18 5.52
C PHE A 49 -15.56 -1.54 6.51
N VAL A 50 -15.33 -2.51 7.39
CA VAL A 50 -16.26 -2.85 8.49
C VAL A 50 -16.49 -1.66 9.41
N ARG A 51 -15.43 -0.91 9.74
CA ARG A 51 -15.59 0.30 10.55
C ARG A 51 -16.37 1.41 9.82
N ALA A 52 -16.12 1.58 8.52
CA ALA A 52 -16.83 2.57 7.70
C ALA A 52 -18.33 2.28 7.62
N GLU A 53 -18.73 1.01 7.46
CA GLU A 53 -20.13 0.60 7.51
C GLU A 53 -20.78 0.92 8.86
N ARG A 54 -20.10 0.63 9.96
CA ARG A 54 -20.62 0.93 11.31
C ARG A 54 -20.88 2.41 11.56
N THR A 55 -20.21 3.30 10.83
CA THR A 55 -20.46 4.74 10.86
C THR A 55 -21.58 5.20 9.92
N GLY A 56 -22.18 4.27 9.17
CA GLY A 56 -23.28 4.54 8.24
C GLY A 56 -22.89 5.31 6.98
N ARG A 57 -21.58 5.44 6.69
CA ARG A 57 -21.07 6.19 5.54
C ARG A 57 -20.98 5.37 4.27
N PHE A 58 -20.80 4.04 4.40
CA PHE A 58 -20.56 3.12 3.30
C PHE A 58 -21.26 1.79 3.52
N VAL A 59 -21.45 1.04 2.45
CA VAL A 59 -21.94 -0.34 2.46
C VAL A 59 -20.74 -1.27 2.31
N PHE A 60 -20.49 -2.12 3.30
CA PHE A 60 -19.34 -3.02 3.33
C PHE A 60 -19.23 -3.89 2.07
N ALA A 61 -20.35 -4.50 1.64
CA ALA A 61 -20.35 -5.39 0.47
C ALA A 61 -19.92 -4.69 -0.84
N GLU A 62 -20.22 -3.38 -0.98
CA GLU A 62 -19.81 -2.60 -2.16
C GLU A 62 -18.28 -2.32 -2.13
N LEU A 63 -17.76 -1.96 -0.96
CA LEU A 63 -16.33 -1.72 -0.77
C LEU A 63 -15.51 -2.98 -0.98
N GLU A 64 -15.97 -4.09 -0.37
CA GLU A 64 -15.33 -5.39 -0.52
C GLU A 64 -15.33 -5.87 -1.97
N ALA A 65 -16.46 -5.77 -2.67
CA ALA A 65 -16.56 -6.15 -4.08
C ALA A 65 -15.64 -5.32 -4.98
N ALA A 66 -15.51 -4.01 -4.71
CA ALA A 66 -14.58 -3.15 -5.44
C ALA A 66 -13.12 -3.56 -5.19
N PHE A 67 -12.76 -3.77 -3.93
CA PHE A 67 -11.41 -4.19 -3.55
C PHE A 67 -11.04 -5.56 -4.13
N LEU A 68 -11.94 -6.54 -4.06
CA LEU A 68 -11.72 -7.88 -4.64
C LEU A 68 -11.55 -7.83 -6.16
N ARG A 69 -12.31 -6.99 -6.86
CA ARG A 69 -12.16 -6.81 -8.30
C ARG A 69 -10.80 -6.21 -8.65
N ASP A 70 -10.37 -5.16 -7.91
CA ASP A 70 -9.10 -4.49 -8.17
C ASP A 70 -7.89 -5.35 -7.80
N THR A 71 -8.05 -6.30 -6.87
CA THR A 71 -7.01 -7.25 -6.44
C THR A 71 -7.13 -8.65 -7.07
N ASP A 72 -7.99 -8.82 -8.10
CA ASP A 72 -8.14 -10.09 -8.80
C ASP A 72 -6.85 -10.44 -9.55
N PRO A 73 -6.20 -11.58 -9.27
CA PRO A 73 -4.98 -11.99 -9.97
C PRO A 73 -5.16 -12.16 -11.50
N ALA A 74 -6.40 -12.34 -11.97
CA ALA A 74 -6.69 -12.57 -13.38
C ALA A 74 -6.82 -11.27 -14.20
N GLY A 75 -6.93 -10.11 -13.56
CA GLY A 75 -7.11 -8.85 -14.28
C GLY A 75 -7.37 -7.61 -13.43
N GLY A 76 -7.09 -7.70 -12.14
CA GLY A 76 -7.14 -6.51 -11.25
C GLY A 76 -5.96 -5.58 -11.49
N ASN A 77 -6.12 -4.33 -11.12
CA ASN A 77 -5.12 -3.28 -11.30
C ASN A 77 -4.24 -3.05 -10.07
N LEU A 78 -4.52 -3.71 -8.93
CA LEU A 78 -3.74 -3.64 -7.71
C LEU A 78 -3.16 -5.02 -7.40
N LEU A 79 -1.88 -5.19 -7.65
CA LEU A 79 -1.19 -6.45 -7.37
C LEU A 79 -0.95 -6.61 -5.86
N VAL A 80 -1.48 -7.68 -5.28
CA VAL A 80 -1.19 -8.06 -3.90
C VAL A 80 -0.03 -9.04 -3.89
N VAL A 81 1.09 -8.61 -3.31
CA VAL A 81 2.33 -9.40 -3.28
C VAL A 81 2.50 -10.14 -1.96
N ASP A 82 2.99 -11.36 -2.06
CA ASP A 82 3.47 -12.14 -0.93
C ASP A 82 5.00 -12.18 -0.98
N VAL A 83 5.63 -11.52 -0.01
CA VAL A 83 7.08 -11.55 0.18
C VAL A 83 7.44 -12.44 1.37
N SER A 84 8.67 -12.89 1.42
CA SER A 84 9.16 -13.75 2.50
C SER A 84 8.95 -13.10 3.86
N GLN A 85 8.09 -13.68 4.70
CA GLN A 85 7.81 -13.17 6.04
C GLN A 85 9.08 -12.99 6.87
N ALA A 86 10.02 -13.93 6.78
CA ALA A 86 11.27 -13.87 7.54
C ALA A 86 12.15 -12.68 7.11
N GLU A 87 12.18 -12.36 5.81
CA GLU A 87 12.94 -11.22 5.30
C GLU A 87 12.27 -9.90 5.67
N VAL A 88 10.94 -9.81 5.54
CA VAL A 88 10.17 -8.64 6.01
C VAL A 88 10.41 -8.39 7.48
N GLU A 89 10.36 -9.44 8.33
CA GLU A 89 10.59 -9.31 9.76
C GLU A 89 11.99 -8.78 10.08
N LEU A 90 13.03 -9.27 9.40
CA LEU A 90 14.40 -8.77 9.60
C LEU A 90 14.53 -7.28 9.29
N ILE A 91 13.97 -6.83 8.17
CA ILE A 91 14.02 -5.42 7.76
C ILE A 91 13.16 -4.57 8.69
N ALA A 92 11.93 -5.00 9.00
CA ALA A 92 11.02 -4.28 9.88
C ALA A 92 11.60 -4.10 11.29
N LEU A 93 12.22 -5.16 11.85
CA LEU A 93 12.90 -5.07 13.15
C LEU A 93 14.04 -4.05 13.15
N ARG A 94 14.80 -3.96 12.06
CA ARG A 94 15.85 -2.94 11.91
C ARG A 94 15.23 -1.55 11.88
N VAL A 95 14.19 -1.33 11.06
CA VAL A 95 13.48 -0.04 10.97
C VAL A 95 12.92 0.39 12.31
N VAL A 96 12.29 -0.52 13.06
CA VAL A 96 11.76 -0.21 14.40
C VAL A 96 12.89 0.21 15.35
N ARG A 97 14.01 -0.50 15.35
CA ARG A 97 15.14 -0.17 16.24
C ARG A 97 15.81 1.14 15.91
N GLU A 98 15.98 1.46 14.63
CA GLU A 98 16.70 2.64 14.16
C GLU A 98 15.84 3.91 14.17
N HIS A 99 14.54 3.78 13.86
CA HIS A 99 13.66 4.93 13.63
C HIS A 99 12.47 5.01 14.60
N GLY A 100 12.20 3.96 15.40
CA GLY A 100 11.06 3.93 16.31
C GLY A 100 9.70 3.85 15.63
N LEU A 101 9.66 3.42 14.36
CA LEU A 101 8.43 3.32 13.59
C LEU A 101 7.47 2.29 14.22
N ARG A 102 6.17 2.48 14.07
CA ARG A 102 5.18 1.49 14.53
C ARG A 102 5.34 0.19 13.76
N ALA A 103 5.01 -0.93 14.38
CA ALA A 103 5.26 -2.27 13.83
C ALA A 103 4.68 -2.47 12.41
N MET A 104 3.42 -2.06 12.20
CA MET A 104 2.78 -2.24 10.89
C MET A 104 3.32 -1.27 9.84
N ASP A 105 3.68 -0.05 10.22
CA ASP A 105 4.30 0.91 9.30
C ASP A 105 5.69 0.43 8.87
N ALA A 106 6.47 -0.13 9.80
CA ALA A 106 7.75 -0.76 9.50
C ALA A 106 7.59 -2.01 8.63
N TRP A 107 6.55 -2.81 8.87
CA TRP A 107 6.21 -3.97 8.07
C TRP A 107 5.89 -3.60 6.62
N GLN A 108 5.00 -2.61 6.41
CA GLN A 108 4.63 -2.14 5.07
C GLN A 108 5.84 -1.59 4.31
N LEU A 109 6.70 -0.83 4.99
CA LEU A 109 7.92 -0.29 4.37
C LEU A 109 8.91 -1.41 3.98
N ALA A 110 9.06 -2.43 4.82
CA ALA A 110 9.88 -3.60 4.53
C ALA A 110 9.32 -4.42 3.35
N CYS A 111 7.99 -4.61 3.31
CA CYS A 111 7.33 -5.25 2.17
C CYS A 111 7.57 -4.48 0.87
N ALA A 112 7.45 -3.15 0.90
CA ALA A 112 7.71 -2.31 -0.26
C ALA A 112 9.14 -2.48 -0.77
N HIS A 113 10.12 -2.44 0.13
CA HIS A 113 11.53 -2.60 -0.21
C HIS A 113 11.79 -3.93 -0.94
N LEU A 114 11.37 -5.05 -0.35
CA LEU A 114 11.53 -6.37 -0.97
C LEU A 114 10.75 -6.50 -2.29
N THR A 115 9.58 -5.88 -2.39
CA THR A 115 8.80 -5.87 -3.61
C THR A 115 9.53 -5.13 -4.73
N PHE A 116 10.12 -3.97 -4.43
CA PHE A 116 10.87 -3.21 -5.42
C PHE A 116 12.14 -3.95 -5.86
N GLU A 117 12.85 -4.59 -4.93
CA GLU A 117 14.01 -5.43 -5.27
C GLU A 117 13.65 -6.61 -6.18
N ALA A 118 12.45 -7.18 -6.02
CA ALA A 118 12.01 -8.35 -6.77
C ALA A 118 11.35 -8.01 -8.12
N LEU A 119 10.65 -6.90 -8.22
CA LEU A 119 9.76 -6.61 -9.36
C LEU A 119 10.16 -5.40 -10.20
N ALA A 120 10.92 -4.44 -9.64
CA ALA A 120 11.30 -3.26 -10.41
C ALA A 120 12.30 -3.62 -11.52
N GLU A 121 12.01 -3.15 -12.73
CA GLU A 121 12.92 -3.29 -13.86
C GLU A 121 14.18 -2.40 -13.68
N PRO A 122 15.32 -2.72 -14.31
CA PRO A 122 16.49 -1.87 -14.25
C PRO A 122 16.17 -0.42 -14.68
N HIS A 123 16.47 0.54 -13.82
CA HIS A 123 16.18 1.97 -14.00
C HIS A 123 14.69 2.36 -13.88
N GLU A 124 13.82 1.44 -13.51
CA GLU A 124 12.44 1.77 -13.20
C GLU A 124 12.35 2.59 -11.92
N GLN A 125 11.54 3.63 -11.94
CA GLN A 125 11.29 4.44 -10.76
C GLN A 125 10.37 3.68 -9.80
N ALA A 126 10.78 3.59 -8.54
CA ALA A 126 9.99 3.05 -7.45
C ALA A 126 9.42 4.19 -6.60
N ALA A 127 8.13 4.14 -6.33
CA ALA A 127 7.45 5.13 -5.51
C ALA A 127 6.69 4.47 -4.35
N PHE A 128 6.64 5.17 -3.23
CA PHE A 128 5.93 4.74 -2.02
C PHE A 128 4.83 5.74 -1.68
N VAL A 129 3.64 5.26 -1.42
CA VAL A 129 2.47 6.08 -1.07
C VAL A 129 2.01 5.73 0.33
N THR A 130 2.05 6.70 1.22
CA THR A 130 1.63 6.59 2.61
C THR A 130 1.09 7.91 3.14
N ARG A 131 0.32 7.86 4.22
CA ARG A 131 -0.11 9.04 4.98
C ARG A 131 0.73 9.28 6.23
N ASP A 132 1.58 8.35 6.58
CA ASP A 132 2.47 8.50 7.74
C ASP A 132 3.74 9.27 7.37
N ALA A 133 3.97 10.40 8.02
CA ALA A 133 5.08 11.30 7.72
C ALA A 133 6.45 10.67 8.03
N GLU A 134 6.54 9.86 9.08
CA GLU A 134 7.78 9.18 9.44
C GLU A 134 8.11 8.06 8.47
N GLN A 135 7.10 7.28 8.08
CA GLN A 135 7.23 6.26 7.06
C GLN A 135 7.66 6.87 5.71
N ALA A 136 7.03 7.99 5.31
CA ALA A 136 7.40 8.74 4.11
C ALA A 136 8.85 9.26 4.17
N ARG A 137 9.29 9.74 5.33
CA ARG A 137 10.67 10.21 5.52
C ARG A 137 11.67 9.07 5.28
N ILE A 138 11.44 7.90 5.88
CA ILE A 138 12.32 6.74 5.74
C ILE A 138 12.31 6.21 4.29
N ALA A 139 11.14 6.14 3.65
CA ALA A 139 11.03 5.75 2.25
C ALA A 139 11.88 6.65 1.34
N ARG A 140 11.86 7.97 1.59
CA ARG A 140 12.70 8.94 0.84
C ARG A 140 14.19 8.71 1.11
N GLU A 141 14.59 8.42 2.35
CA GLU A 141 15.99 8.11 2.70
C GLU A 141 16.48 6.85 1.98
N TRP A 142 15.59 5.91 1.70
CA TRP A 142 15.88 4.72 0.89
C TRP A 142 15.87 4.98 -0.61
N GLY A 143 15.60 6.21 -1.04
CA GLY A 143 15.65 6.62 -2.44
C GLY A 143 14.33 6.46 -3.20
N TYR A 144 13.24 6.16 -2.54
CA TYR A 144 11.93 6.04 -3.18
C TYR A 144 11.28 7.41 -3.38
N LEU A 145 10.57 7.54 -4.50
CA LEU A 145 9.71 8.70 -4.74
C LEU A 145 8.52 8.64 -3.77
N LEU A 146 8.03 9.81 -3.41
CA LEU A 146 6.79 9.95 -2.63
C LEU A 146 5.72 10.60 -3.50
N ILE A 147 4.54 10.01 -3.50
CA ILE A 147 3.36 10.47 -4.25
C ILE A 147 2.22 10.74 -3.28
#